data_a4cbd7599016fcb5a73013f909ffa212
#
_entry.id   a4cbd7599016fcb5a73013f909ffa212
#
_cell.length_a   1.000
_cell.length_b   1.000
_cell.length_c   1.000
_cell.angle_alpha   90.00
_cell.angle_beta   90.00
_cell.angle_gamma   90.00
#
_symmetry.space_group_name_H-M   'P 1'
#
loop_
_entity.id
_entity.type
_entity.pdbx_description
1 polymer ?
#
loop_
_entity_poly.entity_id
_entity_poly.type
_entity_poly.pdbx_seq_one_letter_code
_entity_poly.pdbx_strand_id
1 'polypeptide(L)'
;MGNTDDIIVVKNVSKYFGKVQALRNVSLTVKRGNVVVLIGPSGSGKSTLLRCMNHMEIEDEGEIWIDGQRLTRDEKSINQVRADIGMVFQHFNLYPHLTVLQNITLAQRIVRKRSQEEAEAIAMEQLRRVGIAEKAESYPAQLSGGQQQRVAIARALAMKPKILLFDEPTSALDPEMIKEVLDVMLDLARAGITMVVATHEMGFARAAASEVHFMDEGSIVESGTPEMIFDHPRLERTRQFLSQILFR
;
A
#
# COMPACT_ATOMS: atom_id res chain seq x y z
N MET A 1 4.84 -12.52 22.79
CA MET A 1 5.86 -12.79 21.77
C MET A 1 5.12 -13.08 20.48
N GLY A 2 5.20 -12.19 19.47
CA GLY A 2 4.59 -12.41 18.14
C GLY A 2 5.30 -13.56 17.45
N ASN A 3 4.57 -14.26 16.59
CA ASN A 3 5.14 -15.28 15.73
C ASN A 3 6.22 -14.59 14.86
N THR A 4 7.36 -15.25 14.62
CA THR A 4 8.48 -14.69 13.84
C THR A 4 8.12 -14.33 12.40
N ASP A 5 6.96 -14.80 11.91
CA ASP A 5 6.41 -14.51 10.57
C ASP A 5 5.57 -13.24 10.50
N ASP A 6 5.14 -12.67 11.64
CA ASP A 6 4.28 -11.49 11.66
C ASP A 6 5.12 -10.23 11.40
N ILE A 7 4.92 -9.59 10.25
CA ILE A 7 5.69 -8.40 9.87
C ILE A 7 4.97 -7.09 10.22
N ILE A 8 3.63 -7.08 10.24
CA ILE A 8 2.81 -5.98 10.75
C ILE A 8 1.86 -6.53 11.78
N VAL A 9 1.79 -5.90 12.96
CA VAL A 9 0.80 -6.20 13.99
C VAL A 9 0.16 -4.91 14.44
N VAL A 10 -1.14 -4.79 14.22
CA VAL A 10 -1.98 -3.67 14.66
C VAL A 10 -2.85 -4.18 15.80
N LYS A 11 -2.81 -3.50 16.95
CA LYS A 11 -3.56 -3.92 18.16
C LYS A 11 -4.39 -2.77 18.69
N ASN A 12 -5.71 -2.94 18.63
CA ASN A 12 -6.70 -2.06 19.24
C ASN A 12 -6.50 -0.58 18.87
N VAL A 13 -6.14 -0.31 17.59
CA VAL A 13 -5.82 1.03 17.14
C VAL A 13 -7.08 1.85 16.95
N SER A 14 -7.12 3.01 17.59
CA SER A 14 -8.13 4.06 17.38
C SER A 14 -7.47 5.34 16.91
N LYS A 15 -8.16 6.08 16.03
CA LYS A 15 -7.69 7.36 15.50
C LYS A 15 -8.83 8.37 15.42
N TYR A 16 -8.57 9.58 15.92
CA TYR A 16 -9.53 10.68 15.91
C TYR A 16 -8.98 11.87 15.11
N PHE A 17 -9.85 12.50 14.33
CA PHE A 17 -9.62 13.80 13.70
C PHE A 17 -10.67 14.78 14.27
N GLY A 18 -10.29 15.50 15.30
CA GLY A 18 -11.24 16.32 16.06
C GLY A 18 -12.36 15.48 16.68
N LYS A 19 -13.60 15.67 16.21
CA LYS A 19 -14.77 14.89 16.68
C LYS A 19 -15.03 13.62 15.87
N VAL A 20 -14.33 13.43 14.76
CA VAL A 20 -14.53 12.27 13.88
C VAL A 20 -13.59 11.15 14.30
N GLN A 21 -14.15 10.00 14.67
CA GLN A 21 -13.39 8.78 14.93
C GLN A 21 -13.21 8.03 13.63
N ALA A 22 -12.01 8.11 13.05
CA ALA A 22 -11.68 7.50 11.77
C ALA A 22 -11.30 6.02 11.88
N LEU A 23 -10.73 5.60 13.03
CA LEU A 23 -10.48 4.19 13.35
C LEU A 23 -11.03 3.86 14.74
N ARG A 24 -11.66 2.70 14.87
CA ARG A 24 -12.31 2.23 16.10
C ARG A 24 -11.80 0.84 16.46
N ASN A 25 -10.87 0.77 17.41
CA ASN A 25 -10.36 -0.48 17.97
C ASN A 25 -9.94 -1.52 16.88
N VAL A 26 -9.22 -1.07 15.87
CA VAL A 26 -8.81 -1.90 14.73
C VAL A 26 -7.65 -2.81 15.15
N SER A 27 -7.78 -4.10 14.86
CA SER A 27 -6.71 -5.09 15.05
C SER A 27 -6.57 -5.97 13.83
N LEU A 28 -5.34 -6.15 13.34
CA LEU A 28 -5.02 -7.09 12.26
C LEU A 28 -3.54 -7.48 12.33
N THR A 29 -3.19 -8.56 11.67
CA THR A 29 -1.82 -9.05 11.55
C THR A 29 -1.50 -9.37 10.10
N VAL A 30 -0.32 -8.98 9.62
CA VAL A 30 0.16 -9.30 8.27
C VAL A 30 1.40 -10.18 8.39
N LYS A 31 1.38 -11.33 7.74
CA LYS A 31 2.55 -12.24 7.67
C LYS A 31 3.45 -11.85 6.51
N ARG A 32 4.74 -12.19 6.64
CA ARG A 32 5.71 -12.00 5.55
C ARG A 32 5.28 -12.74 4.29
N GLY A 33 5.41 -12.06 3.14
CA GLY A 33 5.03 -12.60 1.84
C GLY A 33 3.52 -12.61 1.56
N ASN A 34 2.68 -12.25 2.53
CA ASN A 34 1.24 -12.18 2.34
C ASN A 34 0.79 -10.85 1.72
N VAL A 35 -0.28 -10.93 0.97
CA VAL A 35 -1.04 -9.78 0.47
C VAL A 35 -2.32 -9.65 1.28
N VAL A 36 -2.43 -8.60 2.07
CA VAL A 36 -3.64 -8.26 2.81
C VAL A 36 -4.37 -7.14 2.07
N VAL A 37 -5.65 -7.34 1.80
CA VAL A 37 -6.47 -6.35 1.09
C VAL A 37 -7.53 -5.78 2.00
N LEU A 38 -7.61 -4.45 2.02
CA LEU A 38 -8.62 -3.66 2.73
C LEU A 38 -9.68 -3.22 1.72
N ILE A 39 -10.92 -3.64 1.89
CA ILE A 39 -12.08 -3.21 1.10
C ILE A 39 -13.07 -2.47 1.98
N GLY A 40 -13.97 -1.69 1.39
CA GLY A 40 -15.00 -0.97 2.12
C GLY A 40 -15.36 0.36 1.46
N PRO A 41 -16.46 1.01 1.87
CA PRO A 41 -16.90 2.28 1.30
C PRO A 41 -15.85 3.40 1.51
N SER A 42 -15.99 4.48 0.74
CA SER A 42 -15.18 5.69 0.96
C SER A 42 -15.44 6.22 2.37
N GLY A 43 -14.36 6.65 3.06
CA GLY A 43 -14.45 7.10 4.44
C GLY A 43 -14.49 5.99 5.50
N SER A 44 -14.41 4.71 5.14
CA SER A 44 -14.39 3.61 6.12
C SER A 44 -13.11 3.47 6.95
N GLY A 45 -12.07 4.29 6.70
CA GLY A 45 -10.83 4.31 7.48
C GLY A 45 -9.64 3.59 6.83
N LYS A 46 -9.76 2.99 5.64
CA LYS A 46 -8.69 2.24 4.95
C LYS A 46 -7.39 3.04 4.82
N SER A 47 -7.46 4.23 4.22
CA SER A 47 -6.30 5.12 4.05
C SER A 47 -5.71 5.59 5.38
N THR A 48 -6.56 5.86 6.38
CA THR A 48 -6.11 6.22 7.73
C THR A 48 -5.32 5.08 8.36
N LEU A 49 -5.80 3.84 8.24
CA LEU A 49 -5.11 2.66 8.75
C LEU A 49 -3.74 2.47 8.08
N LEU A 50 -3.65 2.58 6.75
CA LEU A 50 -2.37 2.52 6.02
C LEU A 50 -1.40 3.62 6.47
N ARG A 51 -1.90 4.84 6.67
CA ARG A 51 -1.07 5.96 7.14
C ARG A 51 -0.62 5.79 8.59
N CYS A 52 -1.40 5.10 9.43
CA CYS A 52 -0.94 4.71 10.76
C CYS A 52 0.16 3.65 10.69
N MET A 53 0.06 2.65 9.80
CA MET A 53 1.10 1.62 9.63
C MET A 53 2.45 2.19 9.19
N ASN A 54 2.46 3.29 8.43
CA ASN A 54 3.67 3.99 8.01
C ASN A 54 3.98 5.21 8.93
N HIS A 55 3.20 5.37 10.00
CA HIS A 55 3.34 6.46 10.97
C HIS A 55 3.28 7.88 10.35
N MET A 56 2.60 8.01 9.19
CA MET A 56 2.22 9.32 8.65
C MET A 56 1.08 9.95 9.46
N GLU A 57 0.20 9.10 9.98
CA GLU A 57 -0.76 9.43 11.03
C GLU A 57 -0.36 8.68 12.30
N ILE A 58 -0.47 9.34 13.44
CA ILE A 58 -0.16 8.74 14.73
C ILE A 58 -1.47 8.27 15.34
N GLU A 59 -1.52 7.02 15.74
CA GLU A 59 -2.65 6.46 16.50
C GLU A 59 -2.85 7.21 17.81
N ASP A 60 -4.10 7.37 18.23
CA ASP A 60 -4.44 7.98 19.52
C ASP A 60 -4.52 6.92 20.62
N GLU A 61 -4.93 5.70 20.26
CA GLU A 61 -4.98 4.53 21.16
C GLU A 61 -4.46 3.28 20.44
N GLY A 62 -4.02 2.29 21.22
CA GLY A 62 -3.51 1.03 20.73
C GLY A 62 -2.02 1.06 20.42
N GLU A 63 -1.57 0.14 19.58
CA GLU A 63 -0.16 0.03 19.19
C GLU A 63 0.01 -0.64 17.84
N ILE A 64 1.06 -0.23 17.13
CA ILE A 64 1.46 -0.81 15.85
C ILE A 64 2.90 -1.28 15.94
N TRP A 65 3.15 -2.49 15.46
CA TRP A 65 4.46 -3.12 15.39
C TRP A 65 4.80 -3.42 13.94
N ILE A 66 6.00 -3.05 13.51
CA ILE A 66 6.52 -3.31 12.18
C ILE A 66 7.84 -4.07 12.33
N ASP A 67 7.92 -5.27 11.76
CA ASP A 67 9.11 -6.13 11.82
C ASP A 67 9.66 -6.29 13.25
N GLY A 68 8.75 -6.51 14.21
CA GLY A 68 9.07 -6.68 15.62
C GLY A 68 9.39 -5.37 16.37
N GLN A 69 9.39 -4.22 15.70
CA GLN A 69 9.62 -2.91 16.32
C GLN A 69 8.30 -2.17 16.51
N ARG A 70 8.03 -1.73 17.73
CA ARG A 70 6.87 -0.88 18.02
C ARG A 70 7.08 0.50 17.42
N LEU A 71 6.08 1.02 16.70
CA LEU A 71 6.08 2.40 16.27
C LEU A 71 5.97 3.30 17.51
N THR A 72 6.85 4.28 17.59
CA THR A 72 6.92 5.24 18.70
C THR A 72 7.10 6.63 18.11
N ARG A 73 6.98 7.66 18.92
CA ARG A 73 7.18 9.06 18.48
C ARG A 73 8.67 9.45 18.33
N ASP A 74 9.60 8.52 18.53
CA ASP A 74 11.03 8.78 18.34
C ASP A 74 11.37 8.84 16.84
N GLU A 75 11.80 10.01 16.37
CA GLU A 75 12.06 10.28 14.95
C GLU A 75 13.13 9.36 14.33
N LYS A 76 14.15 8.96 15.07
CA LYS A 76 15.20 8.08 14.55
C LYS A 76 14.68 6.69 14.26
N SER A 77 13.90 6.16 15.20
CA SER A 77 13.23 4.85 15.07
C SER A 77 12.23 4.87 13.91
N ILE A 78 11.41 5.92 13.80
CA ILE A 78 10.42 6.08 12.73
C ILE A 78 11.08 6.13 11.35
N ASN A 79 12.15 6.90 11.18
CA ASN A 79 12.81 7.05 9.88
C ASN A 79 13.45 5.72 9.42
N GLN A 80 13.93 4.91 10.36
CA GLN A 80 14.43 3.58 10.05
C GLN A 80 13.31 2.64 9.58
N VAL A 81 12.18 2.63 10.28
CA VAL A 81 11.01 1.83 9.89
C VAL A 81 10.45 2.29 8.54
N ARG A 82 10.29 3.62 8.34
CA ARG A 82 9.81 4.18 7.06
C ARG A 82 10.71 3.84 5.88
N ALA A 83 12.02 3.71 6.09
CA ALA A 83 12.93 3.30 5.02
C ALA A 83 12.67 1.87 4.54
N ASP A 84 12.09 1.01 5.40
CA ASP A 84 11.75 -0.38 5.10
C ASP A 84 10.28 -0.56 4.65
N ILE A 85 9.50 0.52 4.58
CA ILE A 85 8.12 0.54 4.08
C ILE A 85 8.06 1.40 2.82
N GLY A 86 7.68 0.82 1.71
CA GLY A 86 7.31 1.56 0.51
C GLY A 86 5.83 1.93 0.55
N MET A 87 5.48 3.17 0.23
CA MET A 87 4.08 3.60 0.13
C MET A 87 3.79 4.17 -1.25
N VAL A 88 2.72 3.67 -1.85
CA VAL A 88 2.19 4.10 -3.14
C VAL A 88 0.81 4.71 -2.90
N PHE A 89 0.63 5.96 -3.30
CA PHE A 89 -0.57 6.74 -3.05
C PHE A 89 -1.51 6.75 -4.24
N GLN A 90 -2.75 7.15 -4.03
CA GLN A 90 -3.76 7.41 -5.05
C GLN A 90 -3.28 8.45 -6.08
N HIS A 91 -2.71 9.55 -5.61
CA HIS A 91 -2.00 10.51 -6.43
C HIS A 91 -0.52 10.12 -6.48
N PHE A 92 0.08 10.10 -7.64
CA PHE A 92 1.40 9.54 -7.92
C PHE A 92 2.53 10.18 -7.10
N ASN A 93 2.34 11.44 -6.68
CA ASN A 93 3.28 12.21 -5.84
C ASN A 93 4.72 12.23 -6.41
N LEU A 94 4.83 12.31 -7.73
CA LEU A 94 6.11 12.50 -8.40
C LEU A 94 6.53 13.95 -8.32
N TYR A 95 7.83 14.19 -8.19
CA TYR A 95 8.41 15.53 -8.28
C TYR A 95 8.36 16.01 -9.72
N PRO A 96 7.58 17.04 -10.05
CA PRO A 96 7.32 17.43 -11.45
C PRO A 96 8.53 18.02 -12.17
N HIS A 97 9.51 18.53 -11.41
CA HIS A 97 10.74 19.14 -11.92
C HIS A 97 11.91 18.16 -12.04
N LEU A 98 11.70 16.88 -11.69
CA LEU A 98 12.67 15.80 -11.80
C LEU A 98 12.25 14.84 -12.92
N THR A 99 13.21 14.25 -13.63
CA THR A 99 12.96 13.15 -14.54
C THR A 99 12.47 11.91 -13.79
N VAL A 100 11.96 10.92 -14.50
CA VAL A 100 11.58 9.61 -13.95
C VAL A 100 12.75 8.98 -13.20
N LEU A 101 13.92 8.92 -13.82
CA LEU A 101 15.14 8.39 -13.21
C LEU A 101 15.50 9.12 -11.93
N GLN A 102 15.47 10.45 -11.95
CA GLN A 102 15.75 11.29 -10.78
C GLN A 102 14.73 11.09 -9.66
N ASN A 103 13.44 10.96 -9.98
CA ASN A 103 12.39 10.64 -9.00
C ASN A 103 12.67 9.34 -8.23
N ILE A 104 13.25 8.34 -8.90
CA ILE A 104 13.54 7.03 -8.30
C ILE A 104 14.88 7.04 -7.56
N THR A 105 15.88 7.78 -8.04
CA THR A 105 17.23 7.78 -7.45
C THR A 105 17.34 8.68 -6.21
N LEU A 106 16.52 9.73 -6.10
CA LEU A 106 16.63 10.74 -5.04
C LEU A 106 16.64 10.14 -3.63
N ALA A 107 15.64 9.35 -3.29
CA ALA A 107 15.53 8.74 -1.96
C ALA A 107 16.65 7.72 -1.70
N GLN A 108 17.06 6.98 -2.70
CA GLN A 108 18.18 6.03 -2.60
C GLN A 108 19.48 6.72 -2.19
N ARG A 109 19.75 7.88 -2.78
CA ARG A 109 20.98 8.66 -2.48
C ARG A 109 20.91 9.34 -1.11
N ILE A 110 19.76 9.95 -0.77
CA ILE A 110 19.61 10.70 0.49
C ILE A 110 19.48 9.76 1.68
N VAL A 111 18.65 8.73 1.60
CA VAL A 111 18.29 7.86 2.74
C VAL A 111 19.22 6.64 2.83
N ARG A 112 19.43 5.94 1.71
CA ARG A 112 20.26 4.72 1.66
C ARG A 112 21.76 5.02 1.42
N LYS A 113 22.11 6.29 1.17
CA LYS A 113 23.50 6.75 0.93
C LYS A 113 24.22 6.03 -0.23
N ARG A 114 23.44 5.56 -1.23
CA ARG A 114 23.98 4.90 -2.42
C ARG A 114 24.71 5.89 -3.34
N SER A 115 25.72 5.40 -4.08
CA SER A 115 26.33 6.20 -5.14
C SER A 115 25.33 6.53 -6.26
N GLN A 116 25.67 7.47 -7.13
CA GLN A 116 24.84 7.82 -8.27
C GLN A 116 24.66 6.60 -9.19
N GLU A 117 25.77 5.92 -9.52
CA GLU A 117 25.77 4.77 -10.43
C GLU A 117 24.96 3.59 -9.86
N GLU A 118 25.10 3.29 -8.55
CA GLU A 118 24.33 2.24 -7.90
C GLU A 118 22.82 2.58 -7.90
N ALA A 119 22.47 3.83 -7.58
CA ALA A 119 21.09 4.28 -7.53
C ALA A 119 20.43 4.24 -8.93
N GLU A 120 21.15 4.63 -9.99
CA GLU A 120 20.69 4.57 -11.37
C GLU A 120 20.54 3.13 -11.86
N ALA A 121 21.48 2.26 -11.56
CA ALA A 121 21.39 0.85 -11.92
C ALA A 121 20.13 0.20 -11.31
N ILE A 122 19.88 0.44 -10.00
CA ILE A 122 18.68 -0.05 -9.32
C ILE A 122 17.41 0.59 -9.90
N ALA A 123 17.43 1.91 -10.17
CA ALA A 123 16.28 2.59 -10.74
C ALA A 123 15.90 2.00 -12.10
N MET A 124 16.88 1.77 -12.99
CA MET A 124 16.67 1.17 -14.30
C MET A 124 16.17 -0.28 -14.20
N GLU A 125 16.65 -1.04 -13.21
CA GLU A 125 16.13 -2.38 -12.92
C GLU A 125 14.63 -2.32 -12.57
N GLN A 126 14.23 -1.43 -11.65
CA GLN A 126 12.82 -1.31 -11.25
C GLN A 126 11.96 -0.75 -12.38
N LEU A 127 12.45 0.18 -13.20
CA LEU A 127 11.74 0.67 -14.39
C LEU A 127 11.48 -0.45 -15.41
N ARG A 128 12.45 -1.36 -15.63
CA ARG A 128 12.23 -2.55 -16.46
C ARG A 128 11.18 -3.47 -15.86
N ARG A 129 11.22 -3.66 -14.54
CA ARG A 129 10.26 -4.51 -13.82
C ARG A 129 8.83 -4.01 -13.96
N VAL A 130 8.61 -2.70 -13.99
CA VAL A 130 7.29 -2.09 -14.20
C VAL A 130 6.99 -1.75 -15.67
N GLY A 131 7.87 -2.14 -16.61
CA GLY A 131 7.64 -2.04 -18.04
C GLY A 131 7.65 -0.63 -18.64
N ILE A 132 8.51 0.30 -18.12
CA ILE A 132 8.60 1.68 -18.63
C ILE A 132 10.03 2.23 -18.61
N ALA A 133 11.03 1.38 -18.85
CA ALA A 133 12.44 1.79 -18.83
C ALA A 133 12.79 2.86 -19.87
N GLU A 134 12.10 2.86 -21.01
CA GLU A 134 12.26 3.84 -22.09
C GLU A 134 11.87 5.28 -21.70
N LYS A 135 11.15 5.44 -20.56
CA LYS A 135 10.71 6.75 -20.04
C LYS A 135 11.64 7.33 -18.97
N ALA A 136 12.82 6.75 -18.75
CA ALA A 136 13.75 7.16 -17.69
C ALA A 136 14.06 8.66 -17.71
N GLU A 137 14.26 9.25 -18.89
CA GLU A 137 14.60 10.66 -19.07
C GLU A 137 13.36 11.58 -19.25
N SER A 138 12.15 11.01 -19.25
CA SER A 138 10.92 11.79 -19.35
C SER A 138 10.59 12.49 -18.04
N TYR A 139 9.86 13.60 -18.11
CA TYR A 139 9.27 14.27 -16.93
C TYR A 139 7.86 13.76 -16.66
N PRO A 140 7.36 13.84 -15.41
CA PRO A 140 6.01 13.36 -15.07
C PRO A 140 4.90 13.89 -15.96
N ALA A 141 4.96 15.15 -16.37
CA ALA A 141 3.98 15.77 -17.27
C ALA A 141 3.90 15.14 -18.69
N GLN A 142 4.91 14.34 -19.07
CA GLN A 142 4.97 13.65 -20.35
C GLN A 142 4.45 12.21 -20.29
N LEU A 143 3.95 11.79 -19.11
CA LEU A 143 3.49 10.42 -18.82
C LEU A 143 1.98 10.37 -18.67
N SER A 144 1.37 9.26 -19.12
CA SER A 144 -0.01 8.94 -18.75
C SER A 144 -0.13 8.68 -17.24
N GLY A 145 -1.36 8.72 -16.68
CA GLY A 145 -1.60 8.40 -15.28
C GLY A 145 -1.09 7.02 -14.88
N GLY A 146 -1.36 5.99 -15.71
CA GLY A 146 -0.86 4.63 -15.46
C GLY A 146 0.67 4.54 -15.49
N GLN A 147 1.33 5.28 -16.40
CA GLN A 147 2.79 5.37 -16.42
C GLN A 147 3.32 6.06 -15.17
N GLN A 148 2.71 7.17 -14.72
CA GLN A 148 3.10 7.86 -13.49
C GLN A 148 2.96 6.95 -12.27
N GLN A 149 1.89 6.16 -12.21
CA GLN A 149 1.68 5.20 -11.12
C GLN A 149 2.73 4.09 -11.13
N ARG A 150 3.08 3.56 -12.31
CA ARG A 150 4.17 2.58 -12.42
C ARG A 150 5.52 3.17 -12.00
N VAL A 151 5.80 4.44 -12.29
CA VAL A 151 6.98 5.15 -11.75
C VAL A 151 6.93 5.24 -10.22
N ALA A 152 5.77 5.56 -9.63
CA ALA A 152 5.61 5.60 -8.18
C ALA A 152 5.87 4.23 -7.52
N ILE A 153 5.41 3.14 -8.16
CA ILE A 153 5.70 1.76 -7.73
C ILE A 153 7.21 1.49 -7.84
N ALA A 154 7.85 1.80 -8.97
CA ALA A 154 9.28 1.61 -9.17
C ALA A 154 10.11 2.41 -8.14
N ARG A 155 9.70 3.63 -7.82
CA ARG A 155 10.32 4.46 -6.77
C ARG A 155 10.24 3.80 -5.40
N ALA A 156 9.09 3.24 -5.04
CA ALA A 156 8.94 2.51 -3.79
C ALA A 156 9.82 1.25 -3.76
N LEU A 157 9.84 0.45 -4.83
CA LEU A 157 10.64 -0.78 -4.96
C LEU A 157 12.14 -0.51 -4.91
N ALA A 158 12.61 0.61 -5.46
CA ALA A 158 14.03 0.96 -5.49
C ALA A 158 14.64 1.14 -4.10
N MET A 159 13.83 1.42 -3.09
CA MET A 159 14.26 1.45 -1.69
C MET A 159 14.50 0.06 -1.10
N LYS A 160 14.16 -1.03 -1.81
CA LYS A 160 14.17 -2.42 -1.34
C LYS A 160 13.40 -2.58 -0.03
N PRO A 161 12.11 -2.19 -0.01
CA PRO A 161 11.30 -2.24 1.20
C PRO A 161 10.96 -3.68 1.57
N LYS A 162 10.70 -3.92 2.86
CA LYS A 162 10.17 -5.19 3.38
C LYS A 162 8.65 -5.30 3.18
N ILE A 163 7.97 -4.14 3.11
CA ILE A 163 6.52 -4.02 3.02
C ILE A 163 6.18 -2.94 1.98
N LEU A 164 5.17 -3.20 1.16
CA LEU A 164 4.55 -2.21 0.29
C LEU A 164 3.12 -1.93 0.76
N LEU A 165 2.81 -0.65 0.97
CA LEU A 165 1.48 -0.15 1.26
C LEU A 165 0.92 0.54 0.02
N PHE A 166 -0.29 0.18 -0.41
CA PHE A 166 -0.98 0.78 -1.55
C PHE A 166 -2.28 1.43 -1.09
N ASP A 167 -2.37 2.76 -1.22
CA ASP A 167 -3.56 3.54 -0.86
C ASP A 167 -4.33 3.91 -2.12
N GLU A 168 -5.30 3.07 -2.52
CA GLU A 168 -6.16 3.20 -3.69
C GLU A 168 -5.39 3.52 -4.99
N PRO A 169 -4.43 2.68 -5.41
CA PRO A 169 -3.44 3.00 -6.44
C PRO A 169 -4.03 3.20 -7.84
N THR A 170 -5.29 2.83 -8.07
CA THR A 170 -5.97 2.90 -9.38
C THR A 170 -7.08 3.95 -9.42
N SER A 171 -7.49 4.53 -8.29
CA SER A 171 -8.69 5.37 -8.22
C SER A 171 -8.57 6.73 -8.93
N ALA A 172 -7.34 7.17 -9.26
CA ALA A 172 -7.07 8.39 -10.05
C ALA A 172 -6.76 8.09 -11.53
N LEU A 173 -7.01 6.86 -12.00
CA LEU A 173 -6.69 6.40 -13.35
C LEU A 173 -7.94 6.23 -14.21
N ASP A 174 -7.78 6.48 -15.50
CA ASP A 174 -8.77 6.08 -16.48
C ASP A 174 -8.85 4.55 -16.59
N PRO A 175 -10.03 3.97 -16.89
CA PRO A 175 -10.24 2.50 -16.90
C PRO A 175 -9.24 1.75 -17.79
N GLU A 176 -8.81 2.33 -18.90
CA GLU A 176 -7.85 1.73 -19.82
C GLU A 176 -6.45 1.54 -19.21
N MET A 177 -6.10 2.38 -18.21
CA MET A 177 -4.78 2.36 -17.55
C MET A 177 -4.73 1.49 -16.30
N ILE A 178 -5.89 1.13 -15.73
CA ILE A 178 -6.00 0.35 -14.49
C ILE A 178 -5.32 -1.00 -14.64
N LYS A 179 -5.57 -1.67 -15.76
CA LYS A 179 -5.05 -3.02 -16.01
C LYS A 179 -3.53 -3.10 -15.90
N GLU A 180 -2.80 -2.16 -16.51
CA GLU A 180 -1.34 -2.16 -16.51
C GLU A 180 -0.75 -2.04 -15.10
N VAL A 181 -1.41 -1.26 -14.23
CA VAL A 181 -1.00 -1.10 -12.82
C VAL A 181 -1.32 -2.36 -12.03
N LEU A 182 -2.51 -2.94 -12.22
CA LEU A 182 -2.90 -4.17 -11.54
C LEU A 182 -2.03 -5.35 -11.95
N ASP A 183 -1.64 -5.47 -13.21
CA ASP A 183 -0.74 -6.53 -13.69
C ASP A 183 0.62 -6.44 -12.98
N VAL A 184 1.19 -5.24 -12.83
CA VAL A 184 2.42 -5.02 -12.04
C VAL A 184 2.21 -5.45 -10.59
N MET A 185 1.10 -5.08 -9.96
CA MET A 185 0.82 -5.45 -8.56
C MET A 185 0.63 -6.96 -8.39
N LEU A 186 0.01 -7.64 -9.36
CA LEU A 186 -0.10 -9.11 -9.37
C LEU A 186 1.27 -9.79 -9.47
N ASP A 187 2.16 -9.25 -10.29
CA ASP A 187 3.53 -9.79 -10.42
C ASP A 187 4.33 -9.59 -9.13
N LEU A 188 4.13 -8.47 -8.42
CA LEU A 188 4.73 -8.25 -7.10
C LEU A 188 4.19 -9.24 -6.05
N ALA A 189 2.89 -9.53 -6.08
CA ALA A 189 2.26 -10.53 -5.22
C ALA A 189 2.84 -11.93 -5.46
N ARG A 190 2.93 -12.34 -6.73
CA ARG A 190 3.54 -13.63 -7.14
C ARG A 190 5.01 -13.73 -6.74
N ALA A 191 5.73 -12.62 -6.73
CA ALA A 191 7.12 -12.57 -6.28
C ALA A 191 7.27 -12.63 -4.74
N GLY A 192 6.18 -12.79 -3.99
CA GLY A 192 6.19 -12.94 -2.53
C GLY A 192 6.48 -11.65 -1.78
N ILE A 193 6.24 -10.49 -2.38
CA ILE A 193 6.39 -9.21 -1.69
C ILE A 193 5.22 -9.03 -0.72
N THR A 194 5.52 -8.69 0.53
CA THR A 194 4.49 -8.38 1.53
C THR A 194 3.77 -7.08 1.15
N MET A 195 2.45 -7.13 1.05
CA MET A 195 1.65 -5.97 0.65
C MET A 195 0.42 -5.78 1.53
N VAL A 196 0.08 -4.52 1.82
CA VAL A 196 -1.25 -4.13 2.32
C VAL A 196 -1.85 -3.16 1.32
N VAL A 197 -3.01 -3.49 0.79
CA VAL A 197 -3.62 -2.79 -0.35
C VAL A 197 -5.03 -2.34 0.01
N ALA A 198 -5.27 -1.04 0.10
CA ALA A 198 -6.62 -0.48 0.09
C ALA A 198 -7.05 -0.30 -1.36
N THR A 199 -8.16 -0.93 -1.78
CA THR A 199 -8.59 -0.89 -3.17
C THR A 199 -10.09 -1.11 -3.33
N HIS A 200 -10.61 -0.64 -4.46
CA HIS A 200 -11.94 -0.96 -4.98
C HIS A 200 -11.90 -2.00 -6.10
N GLU A 201 -10.73 -2.51 -6.46
CA GLU A 201 -10.54 -3.51 -7.51
C GLU A 201 -10.76 -4.93 -6.97
N MET A 202 -12.01 -5.39 -6.98
CA MET A 202 -12.38 -6.69 -6.41
C MET A 202 -11.75 -7.87 -7.16
N GLY A 203 -11.51 -7.71 -8.48
CA GLY A 203 -10.79 -8.69 -9.29
C GLY A 203 -9.35 -8.91 -8.81
N PHE A 204 -8.65 -7.82 -8.48
CA PHE A 204 -7.32 -7.90 -7.87
C PHE A 204 -7.36 -8.54 -6.49
N ALA A 205 -8.30 -8.13 -5.63
CA ALA A 205 -8.45 -8.69 -4.29
C ALA A 205 -8.68 -10.21 -4.34
N ARG A 206 -9.52 -10.70 -5.26
CA ARG A 206 -9.73 -12.15 -5.46
C ARG A 206 -8.48 -12.88 -5.93
N ALA A 207 -7.71 -12.28 -6.83
CA ALA A 207 -6.58 -12.93 -7.48
C ALA A 207 -5.29 -12.93 -6.64
N ALA A 208 -5.09 -11.91 -5.81
CA ALA A 208 -3.83 -11.67 -5.11
C ALA A 208 -3.89 -11.83 -3.60
N ALA A 209 -5.04 -11.60 -2.96
CA ALA A 209 -5.10 -11.52 -1.52
C ALA A 209 -4.92 -12.89 -0.85
N SER A 210 -4.09 -12.91 0.18
CA SER A 210 -4.05 -14.01 1.17
C SER A 210 -5.19 -13.85 2.19
N GLU A 211 -5.55 -12.60 2.49
CA GLU A 211 -6.61 -12.24 3.41
C GLU A 211 -7.27 -10.92 2.99
N VAL A 212 -8.58 -10.83 3.17
CA VAL A 212 -9.38 -9.63 2.88
C VAL A 212 -10.07 -9.17 4.17
N HIS A 213 -9.94 -7.88 4.48
CA HIS A 213 -10.66 -7.23 5.57
C HIS A 213 -11.66 -6.23 5.00
N PHE A 214 -12.93 -6.44 5.31
CA PHE A 214 -13.97 -5.46 5.02
C PHE A 214 -14.06 -4.46 6.17
N MET A 215 -13.84 -3.18 5.84
CA MET A 215 -13.91 -2.06 6.78
C MET A 215 -15.17 -1.23 6.55
N ASP A 216 -15.84 -0.87 7.64
CA ASP A 216 -16.93 0.10 7.63
C ASP A 216 -16.93 0.91 8.91
N GLU A 217 -17.29 2.19 8.83
CA GLU A 217 -17.34 3.14 9.96
C GLU A 217 -16.13 3.09 10.91
N GLY A 218 -14.92 2.93 10.35
CA GLY A 218 -13.67 2.92 11.09
C GLY A 218 -13.30 1.59 11.74
N SER A 219 -14.09 0.53 11.54
CA SER A 219 -13.87 -0.80 12.14
C SER A 219 -13.69 -1.86 11.06
N ILE A 220 -12.96 -2.93 11.39
CA ILE A 220 -12.99 -4.16 10.59
C ILE A 220 -14.25 -4.91 10.97
N VAL A 221 -15.16 -5.06 9.99
CA VAL A 221 -16.46 -5.70 10.16
C VAL A 221 -16.34 -7.20 9.94
N GLU A 222 -15.62 -7.62 8.88
CA GLU A 222 -15.44 -9.02 8.52
C GLU A 222 -14.06 -9.25 7.93
N SER A 223 -13.47 -10.41 8.24
CA SER A 223 -12.16 -10.82 7.73
C SER A 223 -12.19 -12.27 7.29
N GLY A 224 -11.42 -12.61 6.27
CA GLY A 224 -11.31 -13.97 5.79
C GLY A 224 -10.52 -14.10 4.50
N THR A 225 -10.47 -15.32 3.96
CA THR A 225 -9.92 -15.56 2.63
C THR A 225 -10.79 -14.86 1.56
N PRO A 226 -10.27 -14.61 0.36
CA PRO A 226 -11.07 -14.07 -0.74
C PRO A 226 -12.38 -14.85 -0.97
N GLU A 227 -12.32 -16.18 -0.95
CA GLU A 227 -13.49 -17.05 -1.10
C GLU A 227 -14.54 -16.79 0.01
N MET A 228 -14.08 -16.69 1.28
CA MET A 228 -15.01 -16.43 2.41
C MET A 228 -15.69 -15.08 2.29
N ILE A 229 -14.97 -14.04 1.89
CA ILE A 229 -15.51 -12.68 1.83
C ILE A 229 -16.37 -12.47 0.59
N PHE A 230 -15.93 -12.94 -0.58
CA PHE A 230 -16.60 -12.63 -1.84
C PHE A 230 -17.72 -13.63 -2.20
N ASP A 231 -17.57 -14.90 -1.83
CA ASP A 231 -18.51 -15.95 -2.23
C ASP A 231 -19.43 -16.38 -1.08
N HIS A 232 -18.92 -16.30 0.17
CA HIS A 232 -19.64 -16.73 1.36
C HIS A 232 -19.59 -15.70 2.51
N PRO A 233 -19.96 -14.41 2.24
CA PRO A 233 -19.94 -13.39 3.29
C PRO A 233 -20.95 -13.73 4.39
N ARG A 234 -20.48 -13.72 5.65
CA ARG A 234 -21.29 -14.10 6.80
C ARG A 234 -22.21 -12.98 7.25
N LEU A 235 -21.69 -11.73 7.21
CA LEU A 235 -22.40 -10.58 7.73
C LEU A 235 -23.25 -9.91 6.65
N GLU A 236 -24.45 -9.49 7.02
CA GLU A 236 -25.37 -8.81 6.12
C GLU A 236 -24.77 -7.52 5.54
N ARG A 237 -24.02 -6.79 6.35
CA ARG A 237 -23.37 -5.55 5.92
C ARG A 237 -22.33 -5.78 4.82
N THR A 238 -21.58 -6.88 4.89
CA THR A 238 -20.63 -7.31 3.86
C THR A 238 -21.37 -7.66 2.57
N ARG A 239 -22.48 -8.42 2.66
CA ARG A 239 -23.31 -8.77 1.50
C ARG A 239 -23.86 -7.54 0.80
N GLN A 240 -24.40 -6.59 1.55
CA GLN A 240 -24.92 -5.33 1.01
C GLN A 240 -23.84 -4.51 0.29
N PHE A 241 -22.64 -4.40 0.88
CA PHE A 241 -21.52 -3.70 0.25
C PHE A 241 -21.10 -4.36 -1.06
N LEU A 242 -20.91 -5.68 -1.06
CA LEU A 242 -20.49 -6.43 -2.24
C LEU A 242 -21.53 -6.38 -3.36
N SER A 243 -22.82 -6.45 -3.03
CA SER A 243 -23.90 -6.34 -4.02
C SER A 243 -23.90 -5.00 -4.75
N GLN A 244 -23.54 -3.91 -4.08
CA GLN A 244 -23.46 -2.57 -4.69
C GLN A 244 -22.28 -2.41 -5.67
N ILE A 245 -21.23 -3.22 -5.52
CA ILE A 245 -20.01 -3.11 -6.34
C ILE A 245 -19.99 -4.14 -7.46
N LEU A 246 -20.42 -5.38 -7.19
CA LEU A 246 -20.31 -6.47 -8.15
C LEU A 246 -21.44 -6.44 -9.22
N PHE A 247 -22.51 -5.69 -8.98
CA PHE A 247 -23.64 -5.53 -9.93
C PHE A 247 -23.66 -4.14 -10.61
N ARG A 248 -22.57 -3.42 -10.57
CA ARG A 248 -22.30 -2.26 -11.44
C ARG A 248 -21.45 -2.70 -12.62
#